data_5a449b0f8103c65e41e9f6fbba3a47cc
#
_entry.id   5a449b0f8103c65e41e9f6fbba3a47cc
#
_cell.length_a   1.000
_cell.length_b   1.000
_cell.length_c   1.000
_cell.angle_alpha   90.00
_cell.angle_beta   90.00
_cell.angle_gamma   90.00
#
_symmetry.space_group_name_H-M   'P 1'
#
loop_
_entity.id
_entity.type
_entity.pdbx_description
1 polymer ?
#
loop_
_entity_poly.entity_id
_entity_poly.type
_entity_poly.pdbx_seq_one_letter_code
_entity_poly.pdbx_strand_id
1 'polypeptide(L)'
;MNKDIIKHIPFLYAISLYLWHKWKNGDKVKFWLSTRISSKCRFEGMNMVGKRTLFHGCLGYGSYIGNDSLVNAEIGRFTSIGSGFTYINGTHAYKSPFVSTSPLFFSLGKERFFSGKSFAKRQMFNEFRYFDKDRGIVNKIGSDCWIGSNVTIIGGVEIKDGAVVLAHAVVTKDVPPYAIVGGMPARVIGYRYDDETISFLLKTKWWNNTIKWLKEHWMLFCDISAFRNYFSDMFDSNMNLIKR
;
A
#
# COMPACT_ATOMS: atom_id res chain seq x y z
N MET A 1 14.93 31.79 -3.08
CA MET A 1 15.77 30.70 -3.63
C MET A 1 14.95 29.95 -4.65
N ASN A 2 15.37 29.87 -5.91
CA ASN A 2 14.57 29.34 -7.02
C ASN A 2 14.35 27.82 -6.82
N LYS A 3 13.10 27.36 -6.86
CA LYS A 3 12.73 25.95 -6.65
C LYS A 3 13.44 24.99 -7.63
N ASP A 4 13.80 25.47 -8.80
CA ASP A 4 14.45 24.66 -9.83
C ASP A 4 15.93 24.40 -9.55
N ILE A 5 16.63 25.33 -8.88
CA ILE A 5 18.04 25.16 -8.47
C ILE A 5 18.15 24.07 -7.38
N ILE A 6 17.20 23.99 -6.45
CA ILE A 6 17.22 23.01 -5.36
C ILE A 6 17.05 21.58 -5.88
N LYS A 7 16.28 21.38 -6.96
CA LYS A 7 16.08 20.06 -7.57
C LYS A 7 17.35 19.46 -8.19
N HIS A 8 18.29 20.30 -8.58
CA HIS A 8 19.56 19.88 -9.20
C HIS A 8 20.63 19.47 -8.17
N ILE A 9 20.40 19.70 -6.87
CA ILE A 9 21.27 19.26 -5.79
C ILE A 9 20.53 18.22 -4.94
N PRO A 10 20.70 16.91 -5.21
CA PRO A 10 19.87 15.85 -4.61
C PRO A 10 19.82 15.87 -3.08
N PHE A 11 20.93 16.27 -2.44
CA PHE A 11 21.03 16.35 -0.98
C PHE A 11 20.22 17.52 -0.41
N LEU A 12 20.32 18.72 -0.99
CA LEU A 12 19.54 19.89 -0.55
C LEU A 12 18.04 19.70 -0.80
N TYR A 13 17.70 19.06 -1.92
CA TYR A 13 16.31 18.71 -2.19
C TYR A 13 15.74 17.71 -1.17
N ALA A 14 16.50 16.70 -0.77
CA ALA A 14 16.10 15.74 0.26
C ALA A 14 15.90 16.43 1.62
N ILE A 15 16.77 17.36 2.01
CA ILE A 15 16.64 18.14 3.25
C ILE A 15 15.41 19.05 3.17
N SER A 16 15.20 19.74 2.05
CA SER A 16 14.04 20.63 1.89
C SER A 16 12.71 19.88 1.98
N LEU A 17 12.61 18.69 1.38
CA LEU A 17 11.45 17.82 1.52
C LEU A 17 11.27 17.32 2.96
N TYR A 18 12.34 16.94 3.63
CA TYR A 18 12.31 16.53 5.03
C TYR A 18 11.76 17.63 5.92
N LEU A 19 12.30 18.85 5.82
CA LEU A 19 11.85 20.01 6.59
C LEU A 19 10.41 20.40 6.27
N TRP A 20 10.03 20.36 5.00
CA TRP A 20 8.66 20.63 4.56
C TRP A 20 7.66 19.62 5.14
N HIS A 21 7.98 18.32 5.10
CA HIS A 21 7.13 17.30 5.71
C HIS A 21 7.07 17.42 7.24
N LYS A 22 8.18 17.79 7.89
CA LYS A 22 8.21 18.07 9.34
C LYS A 22 7.30 19.23 9.71
N TRP A 23 7.34 20.29 8.93
CA TRP A 23 6.46 21.44 9.15
C TRP A 23 4.98 21.09 8.86
N LYS A 24 4.69 20.42 7.76
CA LYS A 24 3.31 20.13 7.32
C LYS A 24 2.64 18.99 8.06
N ASN A 25 3.39 17.94 8.43
CA ASN A 25 2.87 16.67 8.92
C ASN A 25 3.55 16.20 10.23
N GLY A 26 4.26 17.09 10.95
CA GLY A 26 5.09 16.72 12.09
C GLY A 26 4.40 15.94 13.20
N ASP A 27 3.15 16.25 13.43
CA ASP A 27 2.26 15.62 14.44
C ASP A 27 1.56 14.36 13.91
N LYS A 28 1.56 14.15 12.59
CA LYS A 28 0.85 13.03 11.96
C LYS A 28 1.73 11.84 11.69
N VAL A 29 3.02 12.07 11.37
CA VAL A 29 3.94 11.01 10.95
C VAL A 29 5.34 11.15 11.53
N LYS A 30 5.83 10.03 12.09
CA LYS A 30 7.23 9.89 12.50
C LYS A 30 8.06 9.36 11.32
N PHE A 31 9.15 10.05 10.99
CA PHE A 31 10.09 9.64 9.94
C PHE A 31 11.49 10.21 10.22
N TRP A 32 12.49 9.78 9.46
CA TRP A 32 13.90 10.12 9.67
C TRP A 32 14.50 10.86 8.48
N LEU A 33 15.65 11.46 8.65
CA LEU A 33 16.37 12.17 7.57
C LEU A 33 16.68 11.26 6.37
N SER A 34 16.92 9.96 6.63
CA SER A 34 17.14 8.97 5.57
C SER A 34 15.87 8.48 4.87
N THR A 35 14.68 8.89 5.34
CA THR A 35 13.39 8.56 4.73
C THR A 35 13.10 9.55 3.60
N ARG A 36 12.64 9.05 2.46
CA ARG A 36 12.23 9.88 1.33
C ARG A 36 10.74 9.78 1.11
N ILE A 37 10.04 10.89 1.31
CA ILE A 37 8.58 11.00 1.19
C ILE A 37 8.29 11.94 0.03
N SER A 38 7.44 11.49 -0.90
CA SER A 38 6.99 12.35 -2.02
C SER A 38 6.14 13.52 -1.50
N SER A 39 6.27 14.69 -2.13
CA SER A 39 5.49 15.88 -1.78
C SER A 39 3.97 15.69 -1.87
N LYS A 40 3.50 14.70 -2.64
CA LYS A 40 2.08 14.38 -2.80
C LYS A 40 1.53 13.43 -1.74
N CYS A 41 2.37 12.93 -0.82
CA CYS A 41 1.92 12.01 0.23
C CYS A 41 0.93 12.65 1.20
N ARG A 42 -0.01 11.83 1.68
CA ARG A 42 -1.02 12.20 2.67
C ARG A 42 -0.93 11.26 3.87
N PHE A 43 -1.10 11.83 5.07
CA PHE A 43 -1.07 11.12 6.34
C PHE A 43 -2.30 11.48 7.16
N GLU A 44 -2.98 10.48 7.71
CA GLU A 44 -4.14 10.72 8.58
C GLU A 44 -3.73 10.98 10.03
N GLY A 45 -2.66 10.35 10.51
CA GLY A 45 -2.12 10.53 11.87
C GLY A 45 -1.65 9.22 12.51
N MET A 46 -0.86 9.33 13.60
CA MET A 46 -0.20 8.21 14.28
C MET A 46 0.57 7.29 13.30
N ASN A 47 1.18 7.88 12.29
CA ASN A 47 1.87 7.15 11.26
C ASN A 47 3.38 7.06 11.55
N MET A 48 4.03 6.05 10.94
CA MET A 48 5.48 5.94 10.91
C MET A 48 5.93 5.48 9.51
N VAL A 49 6.98 6.11 8.99
CA VAL A 49 7.68 5.66 7.76
C VAL A 49 9.14 5.46 8.11
N GLY A 50 9.60 4.22 8.01
CA GLY A 50 10.90 3.76 8.49
C GLY A 50 12.11 4.41 7.79
N LYS A 51 13.30 4.15 8.35
CA LYS A 51 14.58 4.61 7.80
C LYS A 51 14.83 4.02 6.42
N ARG A 52 15.50 4.76 5.52
CA ARG A 52 15.87 4.34 4.15
C ARG A 52 14.69 3.84 3.33
N THR A 53 13.48 4.31 3.65
CA THR A 53 12.22 3.97 2.96
C THR A 53 11.84 5.09 2.00
N LEU A 54 11.46 4.72 0.78
CA LEU A 54 10.86 5.62 -0.20
C LEU A 54 9.35 5.41 -0.19
N PHE A 55 8.60 6.47 0.07
CA PHE A 55 7.14 6.40 0.13
C PHE A 55 6.48 7.40 -0.82
N HIS A 56 5.53 6.88 -1.61
CA HIS A 56 4.58 7.65 -2.40
C HIS A 56 3.17 7.11 -2.18
N GLY A 57 2.20 7.99 -1.90
CA GLY A 57 0.80 7.60 -1.73
C GLY A 57 0.14 8.15 -0.47
N CYS A 58 -0.78 7.38 0.09
CA CYS A 58 -1.54 7.76 1.27
C CYS A 58 -1.36 6.72 2.38
N LEU A 59 -1.27 7.18 3.63
CA LEU A 59 -1.13 6.31 4.79
C LEU A 59 -2.25 6.63 5.78
N GLY A 60 -3.16 5.67 5.96
CA GLY A 60 -4.29 5.75 6.86
C GLY A 60 -3.86 5.79 8.33
N TYR A 61 -4.77 6.23 9.20
CA TYR A 61 -4.51 6.43 10.62
C TYR A 61 -3.96 5.16 11.30
N GLY A 62 -2.94 5.32 12.13
CA GLY A 62 -2.33 4.22 12.90
C GLY A 62 -1.51 3.23 12.06
N SER A 63 -1.35 3.45 10.76
CA SER A 63 -0.57 2.57 9.88
C SER A 63 0.90 2.96 9.86
N TYR A 64 1.76 1.95 9.64
CA TYR A 64 3.19 2.17 9.56
C TYR A 64 3.87 1.34 8.46
N ILE A 65 5.03 1.82 8.05
CA ILE A 65 5.92 1.17 7.07
C ILE A 65 7.30 0.99 7.73
N GLY A 66 7.81 -0.24 7.70
CA GLY A 66 9.14 -0.60 8.20
C GLY A 66 10.28 0.04 7.41
N ASN A 67 11.52 -0.25 7.84
CA ASN A 67 12.73 0.27 7.21
C ASN A 67 12.98 -0.34 5.84
N ASP A 68 13.88 0.28 5.06
CA ASP A 68 14.44 -0.28 3.82
C ASP A 68 13.38 -0.69 2.79
N SER A 69 12.31 0.09 2.71
CA SER A 69 11.13 -0.24 1.90
C SER A 69 10.97 0.70 0.70
N LEU A 70 10.46 0.16 -0.39
CA LEU A 70 10.04 0.92 -1.57
C LEU A 70 8.52 0.78 -1.71
N VAL A 71 7.78 1.86 -1.43
CA VAL A 71 6.32 1.82 -1.35
C VAL A 71 5.70 2.88 -2.25
N ASN A 72 4.81 2.44 -3.14
CA ASN A 72 3.92 3.30 -3.90
C ASN A 72 2.51 2.71 -3.82
N ALA A 73 1.76 3.16 -2.81
CA ALA A 73 0.45 2.58 -2.52
C ALA A 73 -0.49 3.55 -1.79
N GLU A 74 -1.79 3.31 -1.95
CA GLU A 74 -2.80 3.74 -1.00
C GLU A 74 -2.93 2.68 0.09
N ILE A 75 -2.69 3.07 1.33
CA ILE A 75 -2.70 2.19 2.50
C ILE A 75 -3.81 2.64 3.44
N GLY A 76 -4.69 1.72 3.79
CA GLY A 76 -5.78 1.94 4.73
C GLY A 76 -5.30 2.17 6.17
N ARG A 77 -6.24 2.18 7.11
CA ARG A 77 -6.00 2.44 8.53
C ARG A 77 -5.53 1.18 9.27
N PHE A 78 -4.74 1.34 10.32
CA PHE A 78 -4.26 0.27 11.22
C PHE A 78 -3.53 -0.87 10.49
N THR A 79 -2.88 -0.56 9.37
CA THR A 79 -2.12 -1.52 8.57
C THR A 79 -0.64 -1.48 8.95
N SER A 80 -0.08 -2.67 9.17
CA SER A 80 1.29 -2.88 9.58
C SER A 80 2.10 -3.43 8.41
N ILE A 81 3.14 -2.72 7.97
CA ILE A 81 4.04 -3.17 6.90
C ILE A 81 5.44 -3.36 7.45
N GLY A 82 5.95 -4.58 7.36
CA GLY A 82 7.30 -4.96 7.77
C GLY A 82 8.40 -4.29 6.93
N SER A 83 9.65 -4.43 7.38
CA SER A 83 10.82 -3.89 6.67
C SER A 83 11.09 -4.62 5.36
N GLY A 84 11.71 -3.93 4.40
CA GLY A 84 12.10 -4.54 3.12
C GLY A 84 10.93 -4.75 2.15
N PHE A 85 9.79 -4.11 2.39
CA PHE A 85 8.70 -4.15 1.41
C PHE A 85 9.11 -3.53 0.08
N THR A 86 8.74 -4.17 -1.03
CA THR A 86 8.99 -3.64 -2.37
C THR A 86 7.83 -3.93 -3.32
N TYR A 87 7.76 -3.16 -4.41
CA TYR A 87 6.84 -3.43 -5.50
C TYR A 87 7.58 -3.54 -6.83
N ILE A 88 7.02 -4.28 -7.77
CA ILE A 88 7.49 -4.40 -9.16
C ILE A 88 6.34 -4.00 -10.07
N ASN A 89 6.40 -2.82 -10.68
CA ASN A 89 5.36 -2.37 -11.62
C ASN A 89 5.73 -2.52 -13.09
N GLY A 90 7.01 -2.75 -13.39
CA GLY A 90 7.48 -2.98 -14.75
C GLY A 90 7.22 -4.41 -15.23
N THR A 91 6.91 -4.56 -16.52
CA THR A 91 6.75 -5.86 -17.17
C THR A 91 7.15 -5.74 -18.63
N HIS A 92 7.51 -6.87 -19.24
CA HIS A 92 7.86 -6.97 -20.66
C HIS A 92 6.82 -7.76 -21.44
N ALA A 93 6.76 -7.55 -22.74
CA ALA A 93 6.02 -8.38 -23.68
C ALA A 93 6.76 -9.71 -23.85
N TYR A 94 6.31 -10.78 -23.17
CA TYR A 94 6.97 -12.10 -23.19
C TYR A 94 6.08 -13.23 -23.73
N LYS A 95 4.91 -12.88 -24.27
CA LYS A 95 3.94 -13.83 -24.86
C LYS A 95 3.55 -13.39 -26.25
N SER A 96 3.00 -14.32 -27.04
CA SER A 96 2.38 -14.02 -28.33
C SER A 96 1.48 -12.76 -28.25
N PRO A 97 1.48 -11.91 -29.28
CA PRO A 97 2.13 -12.06 -30.58
C PRO A 97 3.58 -11.53 -30.66
N PHE A 98 4.18 -11.16 -29.54
CA PHE A 98 5.52 -10.58 -29.55
C PHE A 98 6.62 -11.64 -29.73
N VAL A 99 7.52 -11.38 -30.68
CA VAL A 99 8.69 -12.25 -30.95
C VAL A 99 9.82 -11.95 -29.96
N SER A 100 10.00 -10.67 -29.60
CA SER A 100 11.08 -10.22 -28.73
C SER A 100 10.52 -9.66 -27.41
N THR A 101 11.24 -9.92 -26.31
CA THR A 101 10.99 -9.28 -25.01
C THR A 101 11.64 -7.92 -24.87
N SER A 102 12.42 -7.46 -25.88
CA SER A 102 13.13 -6.19 -25.82
C SER A 102 12.19 -5.01 -26.05
N PRO A 103 12.18 -4.03 -25.12
CA PRO A 103 11.35 -2.82 -25.26
C PRO A 103 11.72 -1.98 -26.48
N LEU A 104 12.89 -2.18 -27.09
CA LEU A 104 13.26 -1.49 -28.34
C LEU A 104 12.23 -1.70 -29.47
N PHE A 105 11.51 -2.82 -29.48
CA PHE A 105 10.57 -3.18 -30.54
C PHE A 105 9.11 -2.81 -30.24
N PHE A 106 8.76 -2.48 -28.97
CA PHE A 106 7.36 -2.25 -28.60
C PHE A 106 7.12 -1.01 -27.73
N SER A 107 8.18 -0.33 -27.27
CA SER A 107 8.07 0.81 -26.36
C SER A 107 8.57 2.10 -26.99
N LEU A 108 7.84 3.19 -26.74
CA LEU A 108 8.30 4.56 -27.01
C LEU A 108 9.13 5.15 -25.87
N GLY A 109 9.46 4.38 -24.85
CA GLY A 109 10.21 4.79 -23.65
C GLY A 109 11.62 5.29 -23.95
N LYS A 110 11.68 6.34 -24.75
CA LYS A 110 12.83 6.88 -25.48
C LYS A 110 14.05 7.19 -24.62
N GLU A 111 13.87 7.44 -23.35
CA GLU A 111 14.91 8.03 -22.49
C GLU A 111 15.35 7.14 -21.33
N ARG A 112 14.68 5.99 -21.13
CA ARG A 112 14.89 5.19 -19.93
C ARG A 112 15.91 4.06 -20.07
N PHE A 113 16.12 3.55 -21.28
CA PHE A 113 16.79 2.26 -21.43
C PHE A 113 18.12 2.29 -22.20
N PHE A 114 18.34 3.27 -23.10
CA PHE A 114 19.51 3.26 -23.96
C PHE A 114 19.88 4.68 -24.38
N SER A 115 21.15 4.89 -24.74
CA SER A 115 21.65 6.13 -25.36
C SER A 115 21.13 6.37 -26.79
N GLY A 116 20.24 5.52 -27.29
CA GLY A 116 19.68 5.59 -28.63
C GLY A 116 18.15 5.68 -28.64
N LYS A 117 17.59 5.75 -29.85
CA LYS A 117 16.14 5.78 -30.07
C LYS A 117 15.58 4.37 -30.16
N SER A 118 14.39 4.14 -29.59
CA SER A 118 13.62 2.92 -29.84
C SER A 118 13.36 2.72 -31.35
N PHE A 119 13.28 1.47 -31.77
CA PHE A 119 12.86 1.10 -33.14
C PHE A 119 11.34 1.20 -33.31
N ALA A 120 10.59 1.10 -32.22
CA ALA A 120 9.14 1.23 -32.23
C ALA A 120 8.70 2.62 -32.69
N LYS A 121 7.72 2.67 -33.57
CA LYS A 121 7.11 3.91 -34.07
C LYS A 121 5.87 4.33 -33.26
N ARG A 122 5.30 3.37 -32.49
CA ARG A 122 4.18 3.57 -31.57
C ARG A 122 4.32 2.64 -30.38
N GLN A 123 3.66 2.99 -29.27
CA GLN A 123 3.59 2.12 -28.10
C GLN A 123 2.70 0.92 -28.39
N MET A 124 3.25 -0.31 -28.30
CA MET A 124 2.57 -1.55 -28.63
C MET A 124 2.23 -2.39 -27.42
N PHE A 125 2.81 -2.08 -26.25
CA PHE A 125 2.65 -2.85 -25.03
C PHE A 125 2.62 -1.93 -23.80
N ASN A 126 1.74 -2.22 -22.84
CA ASN A 126 1.68 -1.48 -21.59
C ASN A 126 2.70 -2.04 -20.59
N GLU A 127 3.85 -1.40 -20.48
CA GLU A 127 4.99 -1.86 -19.69
C GLU A 127 4.83 -1.69 -18.18
N PHE A 128 3.86 -0.87 -17.74
CA PHE A 128 3.71 -0.57 -16.34
C PHE A 128 2.29 -0.88 -15.85
N ARG A 129 2.22 -1.50 -14.68
CA ARG A 129 0.98 -1.85 -14.01
C ARG A 129 0.74 -0.92 -12.85
N TYR A 130 -0.44 -0.35 -12.79
CA TYR A 130 -0.89 0.54 -11.72
C TYR A 130 -2.25 0.09 -11.22
N PHE A 131 -2.49 0.27 -9.94
CA PHE A 131 -3.83 0.23 -9.36
C PHE A 131 -4.64 1.45 -9.84
N ASP A 132 -4.03 2.65 -9.78
CA ASP A 132 -4.59 3.89 -10.31
C ASP A 132 -3.52 4.61 -11.14
N LYS A 133 -3.67 4.53 -12.46
CA LYS A 133 -2.71 5.09 -13.41
C LYS A 133 -2.70 6.61 -13.41
N ASP A 134 -3.86 7.25 -13.24
CA ASP A 134 -4.00 8.71 -13.31
C ASP A 134 -3.30 9.38 -12.12
N ARG A 135 -3.37 8.76 -10.95
CA ARG A 135 -2.66 9.22 -9.75
C ARG A 135 -1.25 8.63 -9.61
N GLY A 136 -0.86 7.70 -10.48
CA GLY A 136 0.43 7.01 -10.44
C GLY A 136 0.59 6.09 -9.23
N ILE A 137 -0.52 5.57 -8.67
CA ILE A 137 -0.53 4.65 -7.54
C ILE A 137 -0.37 3.21 -8.05
N VAL A 138 0.67 2.54 -7.57
CA VAL A 138 1.02 1.20 -8.05
C VAL A 138 0.18 0.12 -7.40
N ASN A 139 -0.05 0.19 -6.08
CA ASN A 139 -0.81 -0.81 -5.34
C ASN A 139 -1.83 -0.17 -4.41
N LYS A 140 -2.82 -0.97 -3.98
CA LYS A 140 -3.73 -0.62 -2.90
C LYS A 140 -3.64 -1.68 -1.80
N ILE A 141 -3.56 -1.23 -0.55
CA ILE A 141 -3.55 -2.08 0.64
C ILE A 141 -4.66 -1.57 1.55
N GLY A 142 -5.56 -2.44 1.95
CA GLY A 142 -6.70 -2.13 2.79
C GLY A 142 -6.33 -1.77 4.22
N SER A 143 -7.36 -1.69 5.05
CA SER A 143 -7.24 -1.45 6.50
C SER A 143 -7.03 -2.76 7.26
N ASP A 144 -6.44 -2.69 8.45
CA ASP A 144 -6.19 -3.86 9.34
C ASP A 144 -5.37 -4.99 8.67
N CYS A 145 -4.52 -4.64 7.71
CA CYS A 145 -3.64 -5.60 7.05
C CYS A 145 -2.32 -5.79 7.83
N TRP A 146 -1.78 -6.99 7.78
CA TRP A 146 -0.41 -7.26 8.22
C TRP A 146 0.41 -7.78 7.05
N ILE A 147 1.42 -7.02 6.68
CA ILE A 147 2.38 -7.37 5.62
C ILE A 147 3.71 -7.68 6.29
N GLY A 148 4.15 -8.92 6.18
CA GLY A 148 5.42 -9.40 6.71
C GLY A 148 6.64 -8.70 6.08
N SER A 149 7.82 -8.97 6.65
CA SER A 149 9.06 -8.40 6.12
C SER A 149 9.44 -9.01 4.77
N ASN A 150 10.13 -8.21 3.93
CA ASN A 150 10.65 -8.61 2.63
C ASN A 150 9.57 -9.12 1.64
N VAL A 151 8.35 -8.60 1.75
CA VAL A 151 7.27 -8.90 0.81
C VAL A 151 7.46 -8.10 -0.47
N THR A 152 7.25 -8.76 -1.61
CA THR A 152 7.21 -8.13 -2.94
C THR A 152 5.80 -8.20 -3.51
N ILE A 153 5.28 -7.07 -4.03
CA ILE A 153 3.95 -7.02 -4.66
C ILE A 153 4.10 -6.58 -6.12
N ILE A 154 3.44 -7.30 -7.01
CA ILE A 154 3.36 -6.88 -8.43
C ILE A 154 2.40 -5.69 -8.56
N GLY A 155 2.75 -4.75 -9.42
CA GLY A 155 1.91 -3.58 -9.66
C GLY A 155 0.51 -3.93 -10.18
N GLY A 156 -0.47 -3.11 -9.79
CA GLY A 156 -1.89 -3.30 -10.08
C GLY A 156 -2.63 -4.20 -9.09
N VAL A 157 -1.92 -4.81 -8.13
CA VAL A 157 -2.52 -5.70 -7.13
C VAL A 157 -3.18 -4.91 -6.01
N GLU A 158 -4.36 -5.35 -5.58
CA GLU A 158 -5.06 -4.92 -4.38
C GLU A 158 -4.96 -5.99 -3.28
N ILE A 159 -4.51 -5.59 -2.08
CA ILE A 159 -4.63 -6.38 -0.85
C ILE A 159 -5.82 -5.80 -0.09
N LYS A 160 -6.86 -6.63 0.11
CA LYS A 160 -8.10 -6.18 0.74
C LYS A 160 -8.01 -6.16 2.26
N ASP A 161 -9.01 -5.52 2.89
CA ASP A 161 -9.05 -5.30 4.33
C ASP A 161 -8.84 -6.58 5.14
N GLY A 162 -8.12 -6.46 6.24
CA GLY A 162 -7.86 -7.56 7.18
C GLY A 162 -6.89 -8.64 6.69
N ALA A 163 -6.37 -8.55 5.48
CA ALA A 163 -5.50 -9.57 4.91
C ALA A 163 -4.13 -9.65 5.60
N VAL A 164 -3.55 -10.84 5.60
CA VAL A 164 -2.21 -11.13 6.09
C VAL A 164 -1.34 -11.64 4.94
N VAL A 165 -0.20 -11.02 4.74
CA VAL A 165 0.83 -11.48 3.79
C VAL A 165 2.05 -11.91 4.59
N LEU A 166 2.40 -13.19 4.55
CA LEU A 166 3.54 -13.72 5.29
C LEU A 166 4.86 -13.19 4.73
N ALA A 167 5.88 -13.15 5.58
CA ALA A 167 7.21 -12.67 5.21
C ALA A 167 7.78 -13.40 3.98
N HIS A 168 8.55 -12.68 3.16
CA HIS A 168 9.16 -13.17 1.92
C HIS A 168 8.18 -13.63 0.82
N ALA A 169 6.90 -13.33 0.94
CA ALA A 169 5.92 -13.66 -0.11
C ALA A 169 6.08 -12.76 -1.34
N VAL A 170 5.80 -13.33 -2.52
CA VAL A 170 5.68 -12.58 -3.79
C VAL A 170 4.22 -12.60 -4.24
N VAL A 171 3.52 -11.48 -4.01
CA VAL A 171 2.09 -11.35 -4.31
C VAL A 171 1.90 -10.93 -5.76
N THR A 172 1.28 -11.81 -6.55
CA THR A 172 1.10 -11.64 -8.00
C THR A 172 -0.37 -11.44 -8.43
N LYS A 173 -1.32 -11.57 -7.49
CA LYS A 173 -2.76 -11.41 -7.70
C LYS A 173 -3.38 -10.74 -6.48
N ASP A 174 -4.58 -10.20 -6.65
CA ASP A 174 -5.35 -9.63 -5.55
C ASP A 174 -5.53 -10.61 -4.40
N VAL A 175 -5.47 -10.07 -3.18
CA VAL A 175 -5.62 -10.85 -1.95
C VAL A 175 -7.01 -10.59 -1.37
N PRO A 176 -7.82 -11.65 -1.17
CA PRO A 176 -9.16 -11.52 -0.59
C PRO A 176 -9.13 -10.91 0.81
N PRO A 177 -10.26 -10.32 1.27
CA PRO A 177 -10.36 -9.82 2.62
C PRO A 177 -10.09 -10.92 3.65
N TYR A 178 -9.36 -10.60 4.70
CA TYR A 178 -9.00 -11.51 5.80
C TYR A 178 -8.29 -12.81 5.38
N ALA A 179 -7.88 -12.94 4.12
CA ALA A 179 -7.08 -14.07 3.67
C ALA A 179 -5.65 -13.99 4.23
N ILE A 180 -5.08 -15.16 4.52
CA ILE A 180 -3.67 -15.35 4.86
C ILE A 180 -3.00 -15.92 3.62
N VAL A 181 -2.02 -15.18 3.08
CA VAL A 181 -1.27 -15.61 1.88
C VAL A 181 0.21 -15.72 2.16
N GLY A 182 0.87 -16.65 1.50
CA GLY A 182 2.31 -16.84 1.63
C GLY A 182 2.92 -17.55 0.42
N GLY A 183 4.24 -17.55 0.34
CA GLY A 183 4.99 -18.26 -0.70
C GLY A 183 5.33 -17.40 -1.94
N MET A 184 5.99 -18.04 -2.92
CA MET A 184 6.49 -17.44 -4.16
C MET A 184 6.16 -18.37 -5.34
N PRO A 185 5.13 -18.04 -6.14
CA PRO A 185 4.16 -16.96 -5.98
C PRO A 185 3.22 -17.21 -4.79
N ALA A 186 2.76 -16.14 -4.13
CA ALA A 186 1.87 -16.23 -2.97
C ALA A 186 0.55 -16.94 -3.32
N ARG A 187 0.08 -17.78 -2.40
CA ARG A 187 -1.20 -18.48 -2.46
C ARG A 187 -1.96 -18.28 -1.16
N VAL A 188 -3.28 -18.33 -1.22
CA VAL A 188 -4.12 -18.39 -0.03
C VAL A 188 -3.84 -19.72 0.69
N ILE A 189 -3.43 -19.62 1.93
CA ILE A 189 -3.14 -20.77 2.82
C ILE A 189 -4.17 -20.88 3.94
N GLY A 190 -5.03 -19.89 4.10
CA GLY A 190 -6.11 -19.86 5.08
C GLY A 190 -6.76 -18.49 5.16
N TYR A 191 -7.66 -18.35 6.12
CA TYR A 191 -8.33 -17.10 6.48
C TYR A 191 -8.21 -16.87 7.99
N ARG A 192 -8.26 -15.60 8.41
CA ARG A 192 -8.20 -15.24 9.84
C ARG A 192 -9.43 -15.71 10.61
N TYR A 193 -10.57 -15.76 9.96
CA TYR A 193 -11.89 -16.08 10.53
C TYR A 193 -12.72 -16.88 9.53
N ASP A 194 -13.87 -17.40 9.98
CA ASP A 194 -14.90 -17.96 9.14
C ASP A 194 -15.62 -16.88 8.29
N ASP A 195 -16.38 -17.32 7.29
CA ASP A 195 -17.04 -16.43 6.33
C ASP A 195 -18.06 -15.48 7.00
N GLU A 196 -18.76 -15.97 8.04
CA GLU A 196 -19.73 -15.17 8.80
C GLU A 196 -19.04 -14.02 9.52
N THR A 197 -17.96 -14.34 10.25
CA THR A 197 -17.16 -13.34 10.96
C THR A 197 -16.49 -12.33 10.00
N ILE A 198 -15.97 -12.81 8.87
CA ILE A 198 -15.41 -11.94 7.83
C ILE A 198 -16.48 -10.97 7.30
N SER A 199 -17.66 -11.49 6.97
CA SER A 199 -18.79 -10.68 6.49
C SER A 199 -19.21 -9.63 7.51
N PHE A 200 -19.28 -10.00 8.78
CA PHE A 200 -19.57 -9.09 9.88
C PHE A 200 -18.53 -7.98 10.02
N LEU A 201 -17.24 -8.32 10.03
CA LEU A 201 -16.15 -7.35 10.14
C LEU A 201 -16.08 -6.39 8.96
N LEU A 202 -16.37 -6.86 7.74
CA LEU A 202 -16.45 -6.03 6.54
C LEU A 202 -17.65 -5.08 6.55
N LYS A 203 -18.75 -5.44 7.21
CA LYS A 203 -19.91 -4.57 7.40
C LYS A 203 -19.69 -3.52 8.47
N THR A 204 -19.11 -3.90 9.61
CA THR A 204 -18.81 -2.97 10.71
C THR A 204 -17.79 -1.92 10.33
N LYS A 205 -16.78 -2.28 9.52
CA LYS A 205 -15.67 -1.41 9.14
C LYS A 205 -15.16 -0.60 10.32
N TRP A 206 -14.86 -1.28 11.41
CA TRP A 206 -14.54 -0.72 12.71
C TRP A 206 -13.45 0.36 12.68
N TRP A 207 -12.54 0.26 11.71
CA TRP A 207 -11.46 1.23 11.49
C TRP A 207 -11.97 2.62 11.10
N ASN A 208 -13.25 2.77 10.74
CA ASN A 208 -13.86 4.05 10.41
C ASN A 208 -14.45 4.77 11.63
N ASN A 209 -14.50 4.12 12.81
CA ASN A 209 -14.93 4.77 14.03
C ASN A 209 -14.02 5.94 14.42
N THR A 210 -14.53 6.84 15.26
CA THR A 210 -13.75 7.97 15.77
C THR A 210 -12.60 7.47 16.65
N ILE A 211 -11.49 8.21 16.65
CA ILE A 211 -10.31 7.84 17.45
C ILE A 211 -10.66 7.82 18.97
N LYS A 212 -11.58 8.70 19.41
CA LYS A 212 -12.07 8.69 20.77
C LYS A 212 -12.74 7.36 21.09
N TRP A 213 -13.70 6.94 20.28
CA TRP A 213 -14.40 5.68 20.44
C TRP A 213 -13.44 4.47 20.45
N LEU A 214 -12.50 4.41 19.52
CA LEU A 214 -11.49 3.34 19.44
C LEU A 214 -10.64 3.24 20.72
N LYS A 215 -10.27 4.38 21.30
CA LYS A 215 -9.52 4.44 22.58
C LYS A 215 -10.34 3.97 23.77
N GLU A 216 -11.61 4.35 23.82
CA GLU A 216 -12.51 3.96 24.90
C GLU A 216 -12.88 2.49 24.87
N HIS A 217 -12.89 1.88 23.67
CA HIS A 217 -13.31 0.49 23.45
C HIS A 217 -12.15 -0.44 23.04
N TRP A 218 -10.92 -0.11 23.35
CA TRP A 218 -9.74 -0.85 22.90
C TRP A 218 -9.77 -2.34 23.27
N MET A 219 -10.38 -2.70 24.39
CA MET A 219 -10.49 -4.10 24.86
C MET A 219 -11.31 -4.97 23.91
N LEU A 220 -12.29 -4.41 23.20
CA LEU A 220 -13.09 -5.16 22.22
C LEU A 220 -12.22 -5.73 21.09
N PHE A 221 -11.08 -5.09 20.77
CA PHE A 221 -10.18 -5.54 19.71
C PHE A 221 -9.28 -6.71 20.14
N CYS A 222 -9.35 -7.14 21.39
CA CYS A 222 -8.59 -8.25 21.91
C CYS A 222 -9.40 -9.55 21.96
N ASP A 223 -10.72 -9.50 21.71
CA ASP A 223 -11.64 -10.64 21.74
C ASP A 223 -12.75 -10.48 20.70
N ILE A 224 -12.76 -11.34 19.70
CA ILE A 224 -13.74 -11.31 18.60
C ILE A 224 -15.16 -11.60 19.10
N SER A 225 -15.33 -12.41 20.12
CA SER A 225 -16.66 -12.74 20.70
C SER A 225 -17.23 -11.52 21.43
N ALA A 226 -16.40 -10.84 22.24
CA ALA A 226 -16.79 -9.60 22.91
C ALA A 226 -17.11 -8.50 21.88
N PHE A 227 -16.32 -8.42 20.80
CA PHE A 227 -16.54 -7.47 19.71
C PHE A 227 -17.87 -7.75 19.00
N ARG A 228 -18.16 -8.99 18.64
CA ARG A 228 -19.44 -9.36 18.01
C ARG A 228 -20.62 -9.06 18.91
N ASN A 229 -20.56 -9.42 20.19
CA ASN A 229 -21.64 -9.16 21.17
C ASN A 229 -21.94 -7.67 21.29
N TYR A 230 -20.90 -6.81 21.36
CA TYR A 230 -21.07 -5.37 21.44
C TYR A 230 -21.83 -4.78 20.24
N PHE A 231 -21.58 -5.33 19.04
CA PHE A 231 -22.21 -4.86 17.82
C PHE A 231 -23.48 -5.63 17.44
N SER A 232 -23.84 -6.73 18.12
CA SER A 232 -25.01 -7.55 17.80
C SER A 232 -26.30 -6.74 17.76
N ASP A 233 -26.45 -5.79 18.69
CA ASP A 233 -27.64 -4.94 18.80
C ASP A 233 -27.72 -3.81 17.74
N MET A 234 -26.65 -3.64 16.97
CA MET A 234 -26.58 -2.65 15.90
C MET A 234 -26.99 -3.18 14.55
N PHE A 235 -27.14 -4.51 14.43
CA PHE A 235 -27.51 -5.17 13.18
C PHE A 235 -28.80 -5.96 13.35
N ASP A 236 -29.67 -5.93 12.35
CA ASP A 236 -30.84 -6.79 12.29
C ASP A 236 -30.47 -8.27 12.01
N SER A 237 -31.45 -9.16 12.05
CA SER A 237 -31.29 -10.60 11.76
C SER A 237 -30.74 -10.88 10.36
N ASN A 238 -30.84 -9.91 9.43
CA ASN A 238 -30.30 -9.98 8.07
C ASN A 238 -28.93 -9.26 7.95
N MET A 239 -28.30 -8.89 9.07
CA MET A 239 -27.03 -8.17 9.13
C MET A 239 -27.08 -6.78 8.46
N ASN A 240 -28.22 -6.09 8.46
CA ASN A 240 -28.34 -4.70 8.05
C ASN A 240 -28.22 -3.78 9.28
N LEU A 241 -27.51 -2.64 9.11
CA LEU A 241 -27.38 -1.63 10.17
C LEU A 241 -28.77 -1.10 10.57
N ILE A 242 -29.16 -1.30 11.83
CA ILE A 242 -30.33 -0.66 12.42
C ILE A 242 -29.95 0.80 12.65
N LYS A 243 -30.57 1.71 11.89
CA LYS A 243 -30.40 3.16 12.15
C LYS A 243 -30.91 3.46 13.55
N ARG A 244 -30.04 3.94 14.43
CA ARG A 244 -30.42 4.68 15.63
C ARG A 244 -30.53 6.16 15.33
#